data_329d547285da75932c0b67129a3b1d6b
#
_entry.id   329d547285da75932c0b67129a3b1d6b
#
_cell.length_a   1.000
_cell.length_b   1.000
_cell.length_c   1.000
_cell.angle_alpha   90.00
_cell.angle_beta   90.00
_cell.angle_gamma   90.00
#
_symmetry.space_group_name_H-M   'P 1'
#
loop_
_entity.id
_entity.type
_entity.pdbx_description
1 polymer ?
#
loop_
_entity_poly.entity_id
_entity_poly.type
_entity_poly.pdbx_seq_one_letter_code
_entity_poly.pdbx_strand_id
1 'polypeptide(L)'
;MRFGTLRQLGAVSLALAAAAYGKGEIVTDVCILGGGGTGAYAAAQFISRGYSVAVVEKEDHLGGHAHTLYLGGGHFEYGVAGYFNLEITRNFFNLIGVPYQNFTTPAATYDFINFETGERVNPGHSLDPNTAASQYLATLQEFDYLYSGAYYLPDEVPEVLLRPFGEFVQEHSLQGVLQFVQTWTEPVGNVLETPLLYVIQCFSLSPIDGFLRVGGIVPSNGTHELFRIVARYIGKRNILYNSRATAASRDSTGVNLLVEDADGMQTVVRAKQLLITFPPILPNLDGFNLDEDERSVFSKLKHNSFYGGLVVANTSIPDGINLVNLNPNNQPGSLPLPPFLYALDYTGISGYHRTRITGVAHFTEMDARRLLLGDLRRMEEAGTFPGAQEPTIVALANHTPSSLHVSNEDVRSGFYKKLYALQGHRSTYYTGYTFCTDYSPQLWNYTLSIVDLMDSKRRP
;
A
#
# COMPACT_ATOMS: atom_id res chain seq x y z
N MET A 1 -2.36 -46.29 -2.42
CA MET A 1 -3.53 -46.24 -3.30
C MET A 1 -4.64 -45.45 -2.63
N ARG A 2 -5.30 -44.50 -3.36
CA ARG A 2 -6.39 -43.60 -2.98
C ARG A 2 -6.00 -42.27 -2.32
N PHE A 3 -5.46 -41.37 -3.14
CA PHE A 3 -5.51 -39.93 -2.90
C PHE A 3 -5.97 -39.08 -4.14
N GLY A 4 -6.63 -39.76 -5.10
CA GLY A 4 -7.00 -39.19 -6.39
C GLY A 4 -8.45 -38.70 -6.52
N THR A 5 -9.31 -38.83 -5.52
CA THR A 5 -10.77 -38.64 -5.68
C THR A 5 -11.35 -37.42 -4.97
N LEU A 6 -10.57 -36.66 -4.20
CA LEU A 6 -11.07 -35.43 -3.52
C LEU A 6 -11.00 -34.14 -4.38
N ARG A 7 -10.26 -34.13 -5.49
CA ARG A 7 -10.10 -32.93 -6.34
C ARG A 7 -11.22 -32.67 -7.36
N GLN A 8 -11.99 -33.70 -7.75
CA GLN A 8 -13.15 -33.51 -8.65
C GLN A 8 -14.46 -33.17 -7.92
N LEU A 9 -14.53 -33.35 -6.62
CA LEU A 9 -15.69 -32.98 -5.79
C LEU A 9 -15.80 -31.46 -5.57
N GLY A 10 -14.72 -30.68 -5.68
CA GLY A 10 -14.73 -29.24 -5.43
C GLY A 10 -15.58 -28.44 -6.42
N ALA A 11 -15.51 -28.74 -7.71
CA ALA A 11 -16.24 -27.97 -8.74
C ALA A 11 -17.76 -28.30 -8.77
N VAL A 12 -18.12 -29.54 -8.48
CA VAL A 12 -19.53 -29.96 -8.39
C VAL A 12 -20.15 -29.47 -7.09
N SER A 13 -19.38 -29.38 -6.00
CA SER A 13 -19.84 -28.85 -4.70
C SER A 13 -20.08 -27.34 -4.75
N LEU A 14 -19.31 -26.57 -5.51
CA LEU A 14 -19.53 -25.13 -5.71
C LEU A 14 -20.88 -24.84 -6.39
N ALA A 15 -21.26 -25.63 -7.38
CA ALA A 15 -22.54 -25.46 -8.10
C ALA A 15 -23.76 -25.89 -7.26
N LEU A 16 -23.62 -26.87 -6.37
CA LEU A 16 -24.70 -27.38 -5.53
C LEU A 16 -24.92 -26.58 -4.26
N ALA A 17 -23.86 -25.97 -3.69
CA ALA A 17 -23.97 -25.11 -2.50
C ALA A 17 -24.65 -23.75 -2.82
N ALA A 18 -24.40 -23.19 -4.01
CA ALA A 18 -25.02 -21.97 -4.47
C ALA A 18 -26.54 -22.08 -4.70
N ALA A 19 -27.04 -23.28 -5.02
CA ALA A 19 -28.47 -23.50 -5.26
C ALA A 19 -29.31 -23.51 -3.98
N ALA A 20 -28.71 -23.70 -2.80
CA ALA A 20 -29.44 -23.85 -1.54
C ALA A 20 -29.51 -22.56 -0.70
N TYR A 21 -28.55 -21.60 -0.87
CA TYR A 21 -28.44 -20.39 -0.01
C TYR A 21 -28.00 -19.13 -0.77
N GLY A 22 -28.02 -19.09 -2.12
CA GLY A 22 -27.40 -18.04 -2.91
C GLY A 22 -28.28 -16.83 -3.20
N LYS A 23 -27.68 -15.62 -3.19
CA LYS A 23 -28.29 -14.39 -3.74
C LYS A 23 -28.40 -14.38 -5.26
N GLY A 24 -27.76 -15.33 -5.95
CA GLY A 24 -27.78 -15.45 -7.42
C GLY A 24 -26.43 -15.72 -8.05
N GLU A 25 -26.40 -15.63 -9.36
CA GLU A 25 -25.21 -15.79 -10.20
C GLU A 25 -24.92 -14.48 -10.94
N ILE A 26 -23.65 -14.07 -10.95
CA ILE A 26 -23.14 -12.94 -11.73
C ILE A 26 -22.24 -13.48 -12.84
N VAL A 27 -22.55 -13.13 -14.08
CA VAL A 27 -21.68 -13.44 -15.23
C VAL A 27 -21.10 -12.14 -15.77
N THR A 28 -19.79 -12.08 -15.90
CA THR A 28 -19.07 -10.85 -16.26
C THR A 28 -17.85 -11.14 -17.14
N ASP A 29 -17.30 -10.12 -17.81
CA ASP A 29 -16.04 -10.26 -18.54
C ASP A 29 -14.85 -10.32 -17.57
N VAL A 30 -14.84 -9.42 -16.57
CA VAL A 30 -13.74 -9.29 -15.60
C VAL A 30 -14.29 -9.28 -14.18
N CYS A 31 -13.76 -10.15 -13.34
CA CYS A 31 -13.92 -10.03 -11.87
C CYS A 31 -12.66 -9.42 -11.27
N ILE A 32 -12.82 -8.41 -10.41
CA ILE A 32 -11.73 -7.74 -9.72
C ILE A 32 -11.86 -8.02 -8.24
N LEU A 33 -10.86 -8.61 -7.62
CA LEU A 33 -10.80 -8.84 -6.18
C LEU A 33 -9.97 -7.75 -5.51
N GLY A 34 -10.62 -6.95 -4.69
CA GLY A 34 -10.11 -5.77 -4.03
C GLY A 34 -10.51 -4.48 -4.73
N GLY A 35 -11.19 -3.58 -4.02
CA GLY A 35 -11.63 -2.27 -4.49
C GLY A 35 -10.72 -1.13 -4.01
N GLY A 36 -9.47 -1.42 -3.65
CA GLY A 36 -8.46 -0.41 -3.32
C GLY A 36 -8.09 0.46 -4.50
N GLY A 37 -7.08 1.33 -4.34
CA GLY A 37 -6.66 2.29 -5.37
C GLY A 37 -6.40 1.68 -6.74
N THR A 38 -5.79 0.50 -6.82
CA THR A 38 -5.51 -0.23 -8.08
C THR A 38 -6.75 -0.90 -8.66
N GLY A 39 -7.55 -1.57 -7.81
CA GLY A 39 -8.75 -2.27 -8.30
C GLY A 39 -9.84 -1.31 -8.76
N ALA A 40 -10.04 -0.21 -8.05
CA ALA A 40 -10.97 0.85 -8.42
C ALA A 40 -10.53 1.52 -9.75
N TYR A 41 -9.23 1.78 -9.92
CA TYR A 41 -8.67 2.28 -11.16
C TYR A 41 -8.90 1.31 -12.34
N ALA A 42 -8.56 0.02 -12.14
CA ALA A 42 -8.75 -1.02 -13.17
C ALA A 42 -10.23 -1.14 -13.57
N ALA A 43 -11.14 -1.15 -12.60
CA ALA A 43 -12.58 -1.22 -12.85
C ALA A 43 -13.06 -0.05 -13.71
N ALA A 44 -12.61 1.18 -13.42
CA ALA A 44 -12.94 2.36 -14.22
C ALA A 44 -12.39 2.23 -15.66
N GLN A 45 -11.16 1.73 -15.84
CA GLN A 45 -10.57 1.49 -17.15
C GLN A 45 -11.34 0.44 -17.94
N PHE A 46 -11.72 -0.67 -17.35
CA PHE A 46 -12.51 -1.70 -18.01
C PHE A 46 -13.91 -1.20 -18.42
N ILE A 47 -14.60 -0.49 -17.51
CA ILE A 47 -15.91 0.13 -17.82
C ILE A 47 -15.79 1.11 -18.98
N SER A 48 -14.76 1.97 -19.01
CA SER A 48 -14.53 2.93 -20.11
C SER A 48 -14.30 2.24 -21.47
N ARG A 49 -13.83 0.98 -21.46
CA ARG A 49 -13.60 0.14 -22.64
C ARG A 49 -14.80 -0.77 -22.99
N GLY A 50 -15.93 -0.64 -22.29
CA GLY A 50 -17.15 -1.40 -22.52
C GLY A 50 -17.17 -2.84 -22.01
N TYR A 51 -16.33 -3.15 -21.00
CA TYR A 51 -16.37 -4.45 -20.33
C TYR A 51 -17.46 -4.48 -19.25
N SER A 52 -18.08 -5.65 -19.09
CA SER A 52 -18.83 -5.95 -17.86
C SER A 52 -17.82 -6.29 -16.75
N VAL A 53 -18.04 -5.71 -15.56
CA VAL A 53 -17.12 -5.84 -14.42
C VAL A 53 -17.90 -6.21 -13.16
N ALA A 54 -17.32 -7.07 -12.33
CA ALA A 54 -17.74 -7.27 -10.95
C ALA A 54 -16.55 -7.00 -10.03
N VAL A 55 -16.70 -6.09 -9.07
CA VAL A 55 -15.69 -5.78 -8.04
C VAL A 55 -16.14 -6.42 -6.74
N VAL A 56 -15.27 -7.20 -6.10
CA VAL A 56 -15.48 -7.78 -4.77
C VAL A 56 -14.63 -7.03 -3.77
N GLU A 57 -15.26 -6.35 -2.82
CA GLU A 57 -14.58 -5.54 -1.82
C GLU A 57 -15.02 -5.96 -0.40
N LYS A 58 -14.03 -6.16 0.48
CA LYS A 58 -14.26 -6.62 1.86
C LYS A 58 -14.84 -5.55 2.78
N GLU A 59 -14.63 -4.28 2.45
CA GLU A 59 -15.16 -3.14 3.20
C GLU A 59 -16.50 -2.68 2.60
N ASP A 60 -17.18 -1.77 3.29
CA ASP A 60 -18.42 -1.15 2.83
C ASP A 60 -18.21 -0.01 1.81
N HIS A 61 -16.95 0.24 1.43
CA HIS A 61 -16.54 1.29 0.51
C HIS A 61 -15.30 0.88 -0.31
N LEU A 62 -15.07 1.58 -1.42
CA LEU A 62 -13.83 1.48 -2.20
C LEU A 62 -12.77 2.43 -1.63
N GLY A 63 -11.49 2.17 -1.95
CA GLY A 63 -10.38 3.07 -1.63
C GLY A 63 -9.18 2.38 -0.99
N GLY A 64 -9.38 1.25 -0.31
CA GLY A 64 -8.29 0.53 0.35
C GLY A 64 -7.56 1.42 1.35
N HIS A 65 -6.31 1.80 1.08
CA HIS A 65 -5.48 2.64 1.95
C HIS A 65 -5.83 4.15 1.92
N ALA A 66 -6.85 4.57 1.20
CA ALA A 66 -7.29 5.96 1.15
C ALA A 66 -8.35 6.23 2.22
N HIS A 67 -7.96 6.93 3.27
CA HIS A 67 -8.80 7.22 4.42
C HIS A 67 -8.84 8.72 4.72
N THR A 68 -10.03 9.29 4.79
CA THR A 68 -10.27 10.69 5.15
C THR A 68 -11.08 10.75 6.44
N LEU A 69 -10.62 11.52 7.42
CA LEU A 69 -11.40 11.84 8.62
C LEU A 69 -12.10 13.19 8.43
N TYR A 70 -13.44 13.17 8.50
CA TYR A 70 -14.27 14.37 8.42
C TYR A 70 -14.64 14.82 9.85
N LEU A 71 -14.33 16.07 10.17
CA LEU A 71 -14.64 16.69 11.46
C LEU A 71 -15.38 18.00 11.21
N GLY A 72 -16.07 18.53 12.21
CA GLY A 72 -16.90 19.72 12.07
C GLY A 72 -16.16 20.91 11.46
N GLY A 73 -16.36 21.13 10.16
CA GLY A 73 -15.77 22.23 9.40
C GLY A 73 -14.51 21.91 8.60
N GLY A 74 -14.02 20.65 8.59
CA GLY A 74 -12.84 20.28 7.80
C GLY A 74 -12.65 18.78 7.63
N HIS A 75 -11.59 18.42 6.94
CA HIS A 75 -11.16 17.03 6.81
C HIS A 75 -9.64 16.95 6.66
N PHE A 76 -9.07 15.81 6.93
CA PHE A 76 -7.68 15.49 6.62
C PHE A 76 -7.52 14.00 6.32
N GLU A 77 -6.47 13.69 5.59
CA GLU A 77 -6.13 12.34 5.20
C GLU A 77 -5.30 11.66 6.30
N TYR A 78 -5.64 10.42 6.64
CA TYR A 78 -4.85 9.59 7.54
C TYR A 78 -4.41 8.25 6.91
N GLY A 79 -4.59 8.12 5.59
CA GLY A 79 -4.01 7.11 4.72
C GLY A 79 -3.26 7.78 3.57
N VAL A 80 -3.65 7.49 2.32
CA VAL A 80 -3.11 8.17 1.13
C VAL A 80 -3.44 9.67 1.20
N ALA A 81 -2.42 10.50 1.39
CA ALA A 81 -2.61 11.92 1.62
C ALA A 81 -2.79 12.74 0.34
N GLY A 82 -2.23 12.28 -0.78
CA GLY A 82 -2.30 13.00 -2.05
C GLY A 82 -1.64 12.19 -3.17
N TYR A 83 -1.60 12.78 -4.35
CA TYR A 83 -1.13 12.14 -5.57
C TYR A 83 -0.15 13.07 -6.29
N PHE A 84 0.97 12.55 -6.81
CA PHE A 84 1.82 13.33 -7.71
C PHE A 84 1.03 13.80 -8.93
N ASN A 85 1.24 15.06 -9.32
CA ASN A 85 0.55 15.71 -10.43
C ASN A 85 1.07 15.20 -11.79
N LEU A 86 1.03 13.90 -11.99
CA LEU A 86 1.43 13.23 -13.22
C LEU A 86 0.24 13.14 -14.20
N GLU A 87 0.54 12.90 -15.47
CA GLU A 87 -0.47 12.79 -16.51
C GLU A 87 -1.48 11.68 -16.20
N ILE A 88 -1.02 10.51 -15.75
CA ILE A 88 -1.89 9.38 -15.39
C ILE A 88 -2.89 9.76 -14.30
N THR A 89 -2.47 10.58 -13.32
CA THR A 89 -3.34 11.07 -12.24
C THR A 89 -4.43 11.99 -12.78
N ARG A 90 -4.04 12.99 -13.59
CA ARG A 90 -5.00 13.91 -14.21
C ARG A 90 -5.97 13.19 -15.14
N ASN A 91 -5.47 12.26 -15.95
CA ASN A 91 -6.30 11.47 -16.87
C ASN A 91 -7.34 10.65 -16.11
N PHE A 92 -6.95 10.03 -15.00
CA PHE A 92 -7.89 9.30 -14.17
C PHE A 92 -8.94 10.21 -13.52
N PHE A 93 -8.51 11.33 -12.92
CA PHE A 93 -9.44 12.28 -12.29
C PHE A 93 -10.42 12.86 -13.31
N ASN A 94 -9.94 13.19 -14.51
CA ASN A 94 -10.79 13.67 -15.61
C ASN A 94 -11.76 12.61 -16.11
N LEU A 95 -11.31 11.34 -16.26
CA LEU A 95 -12.16 10.23 -16.69
C LEU A 95 -13.39 10.06 -15.81
N ILE A 96 -13.22 10.18 -14.51
CA ILE A 96 -14.30 9.98 -13.53
C ILE A 96 -14.95 11.28 -13.05
N GLY A 97 -14.43 12.45 -13.50
CA GLY A 97 -14.99 13.74 -13.16
C GLY A 97 -14.74 14.21 -11.72
N VAL A 98 -13.56 13.91 -11.15
CA VAL A 98 -13.18 14.33 -9.79
C VAL A 98 -12.60 15.73 -9.80
N PRO A 99 -13.16 16.69 -9.04
CA PRO A 99 -12.53 17.98 -8.83
C PRO A 99 -11.32 17.82 -7.90
N TYR A 100 -10.22 18.51 -8.23
CA TYR A 100 -8.99 18.44 -7.45
C TYR A 100 -8.31 19.82 -7.34
N GLN A 101 -7.43 19.94 -6.38
CA GLN A 101 -6.64 21.12 -6.09
C GLN A 101 -5.20 20.74 -5.78
N ASN A 102 -4.32 21.74 -5.71
CA ASN A 102 -2.94 21.52 -5.31
C ASN A 102 -2.87 20.99 -3.87
N PHE A 103 -2.00 20.02 -3.65
CA PHE A 103 -1.69 19.53 -2.32
C PHE A 103 -0.96 20.60 -1.52
N THR A 104 -1.40 20.83 -0.30
CA THR A 104 -0.75 21.70 0.67
C THR A 104 -0.69 21.01 2.01
N THR A 105 0.43 21.18 2.72
CA THR A 105 0.56 20.73 4.11
C THR A 105 0.15 21.86 5.06
N PRO A 106 -0.44 21.54 6.21
CA PRO A 106 -0.65 22.52 7.27
C PRO A 106 0.67 23.18 7.67
N ALA A 107 0.63 24.48 7.94
CA ALA A 107 1.81 25.18 8.47
C ALA A 107 2.18 24.62 9.85
N ALA A 108 3.41 24.15 9.98
CA ALA A 108 3.92 23.59 11.23
C ALA A 108 5.43 23.81 11.36
N THR A 109 5.89 23.84 12.60
CA THR A 109 7.30 23.76 12.96
C THR A 109 7.65 22.33 13.35
N TYR A 110 8.94 21.99 13.34
CA TYR A 110 9.42 20.66 13.69
C TYR A 110 10.10 20.68 15.05
N ASP A 111 9.75 19.72 15.91
CA ASP A 111 10.44 19.42 17.16
C ASP A 111 10.95 17.96 17.07
N PHE A 112 12.16 17.71 17.57
CA PHE A 112 12.83 16.42 17.45
C PHE A 112 12.91 15.77 18.82
N ILE A 113 12.36 14.59 18.93
CA ILE A 113 12.18 13.89 20.22
C ILE A 113 12.71 12.46 20.08
N ASN A 114 13.39 11.98 21.08
CA ASN A 114 13.59 10.55 21.25
C ASN A 114 12.35 9.94 21.89
N PHE A 115 11.55 9.21 21.11
CA PHE A 115 10.28 8.66 21.61
C PHE A 115 10.49 7.53 22.63
N GLU A 116 11.69 6.93 22.69
CA GLU A 116 12.04 5.95 23.73
C GLU A 116 12.25 6.60 25.12
N THR A 117 12.70 7.86 25.18
CA THR A 117 12.92 8.59 26.43
C THR A 117 11.91 9.71 26.68
N GLY A 118 11.24 10.17 25.64
CA GLY A 118 10.36 11.34 25.66
C GLY A 118 11.09 12.68 25.62
N GLU A 119 12.41 12.71 25.56
CA GLU A 119 13.23 13.92 25.65
C GLU A 119 13.50 14.54 24.28
N ARG A 120 13.65 15.90 24.25
CA ARG A 120 14.12 16.62 23.06
C ARG A 120 15.56 16.25 22.72
N VAL A 121 15.82 16.11 21.43
CA VAL A 121 17.14 15.78 20.92
C VAL A 121 17.55 16.75 19.80
N ASN A 122 18.87 16.85 19.60
CA ASN A 122 19.40 17.60 18.46
C ASN A 122 19.20 16.76 17.18
N PRO A 123 18.62 17.30 16.10
CA PRO A 123 18.44 16.57 14.84
C PRO A 123 19.75 16.17 14.14
N GLY A 124 20.89 16.69 14.61
CA GLY A 124 22.19 16.45 13.99
C GLY A 124 22.31 17.13 12.61
N HIS A 125 23.11 16.53 11.73
CA HIS A 125 23.29 17.03 10.37
C HIS A 125 22.30 16.37 9.42
N SER A 126 21.29 17.15 9.00
CA SER A 126 20.32 16.77 7.98
C SER A 126 20.31 17.81 6.86
N LEU A 127 20.19 17.36 5.63
CA LEU A 127 20.01 18.24 4.49
C LEU A 127 18.57 18.72 4.41
N ASP A 128 18.34 19.90 3.82
CA ASP A 128 16.99 20.30 3.46
C ASP A 128 16.36 19.29 2.45
N PRO A 129 15.02 19.11 2.44
CA PRO A 129 14.38 18.06 1.66
C PRO A 129 14.67 18.08 0.16
N ASN A 130 14.81 19.26 -0.47
CA ASN A 130 15.07 19.36 -1.92
C ASN A 130 16.51 18.97 -2.24
N THR A 131 17.48 19.42 -1.43
CA THR A 131 18.88 19.02 -1.55
C THR A 131 19.05 17.53 -1.33
N ALA A 132 18.40 16.97 -0.29
CA ALA A 132 18.43 15.55 0.01
C ALA A 132 17.82 14.72 -1.15
N ALA A 133 16.64 15.11 -1.66
CA ALA A 133 16.00 14.46 -2.78
C ALA A 133 16.88 14.49 -4.04
N SER A 134 17.46 15.65 -4.36
CA SER A 134 18.32 15.81 -5.54
C SER A 134 19.58 14.97 -5.47
N GLN A 135 20.23 14.94 -4.30
CA GLN A 135 21.43 14.13 -4.07
C GLN A 135 21.09 12.63 -4.15
N TYR A 136 20.02 12.19 -3.52
CA TYR A 136 19.56 10.81 -3.55
C TYR A 136 19.20 10.38 -4.98
N LEU A 137 18.40 11.18 -5.70
CA LEU A 137 18.04 10.90 -7.10
C LEU A 137 19.27 10.77 -8.00
N ALA A 138 20.26 11.67 -7.85
CA ALA A 138 21.48 11.63 -8.65
C ALA A 138 22.26 10.32 -8.45
N THR A 139 22.28 9.80 -7.22
CA THR A 139 22.98 8.55 -6.88
C THR A 139 22.26 7.31 -7.43
N LEU A 140 20.93 7.39 -7.65
CA LEU A 140 20.14 6.26 -8.15
C LEU A 140 20.06 6.17 -9.68
N GLN A 141 20.68 7.07 -10.44
CA GLN A 141 20.56 7.11 -11.91
C GLN A 141 21.05 5.84 -12.62
N GLU A 142 21.97 5.09 -12.03
CA GLU A 142 22.42 3.80 -12.55
C GLU A 142 21.34 2.70 -12.54
N PHE A 143 20.27 2.90 -11.76
CA PHE A 143 19.14 1.99 -11.63
C PHE A 143 17.91 2.49 -12.39
N ASP A 144 18.06 3.17 -13.52
CA ASP A 144 16.99 3.77 -14.32
C ASP A 144 15.94 2.76 -14.79
N TYR A 145 16.31 1.48 -14.95
CA TYR A 145 15.37 0.39 -15.24
C TYR A 145 14.35 0.15 -14.11
N LEU A 146 14.55 0.68 -12.90
CA LEU A 146 13.59 0.69 -11.80
C LEU A 146 12.71 1.95 -11.77
N TYR A 147 12.87 2.88 -12.73
CA TYR A 147 12.17 4.17 -12.75
C TYR A 147 10.64 4.01 -12.70
N SER A 148 10.10 2.99 -13.36
CA SER A 148 8.65 2.72 -13.36
C SER A 148 8.09 2.30 -12.00
N GLY A 149 8.95 1.92 -11.05
CA GLY A 149 8.58 1.32 -9.79
C GLY A 149 8.28 -0.19 -9.85
N ALA A 150 8.27 -0.80 -11.04
CA ALA A 150 8.19 -2.25 -11.18
C ALA A 150 9.57 -2.91 -11.02
N TYR A 151 9.60 -4.18 -10.62
CA TYR A 151 10.85 -4.94 -10.41
C TYR A 151 11.38 -5.53 -11.73
N TYR A 152 11.58 -4.70 -12.77
CA TYR A 152 12.14 -5.14 -14.05
C TYR A 152 13.66 -5.25 -13.96
N LEU A 153 14.12 -6.23 -13.19
CA LEU A 153 15.52 -6.47 -12.94
C LEU A 153 16.22 -7.11 -14.16
N PRO A 154 17.50 -6.80 -14.41
CA PRO A 154 18.30 -7.49 -15.42
C PRO A 154 18.48 -8.98 -15.06
N ASP A 155 18.95 -9.77 -16.03
CA ASP A 155 19.16 -11.21 -15.85
C ASP A 155 20.15 -11.52 -14.73
N GLU A 156 21.27 -10.79 -14.70
CA GLU A 156 22.19 -10.76 -13.60
C GLU A 156 21.86 -9.55 -12.72
N VAL A 157 21.26 -9.82 -11.56
CA VAL A 157 20.90 -8.77 -10.62
C VAL A 157 22.17 -8.15 -10.03
N PRO A 158 22.38 -6.82 -10.14
CA PRO A 158 23.54 -6.17 -9.55
C PRO A 158 23.62 -6.43 -8.03
N GLU A 159 24.78 -6.90 -7.57
CA GLU A 159 24.96 -7.29 -6.16
C GLU A 159 24.75 -6.12 -5.20
N VAL A 160 25.02 -4.89 -5.64
CA VAL A 160 24.78 -3.67 -4.85
C VAL A 160 23.30 -3.53 -4.43
N LEU A 161 22.35 -3.96 -5.27
CA LEU A 161 20.93 -3.94 -4.95
C LEU A 161 20.55 -4.89 -3.80
N LEU A 162 21.36 -5.89 -3.56
CA LEU A 162 21.11 -6.94 -2.55
C LEU A 162 21.85 -6.68 -1.24
N ARG A 163 22.75 -5.68 -1.21
CA ARG A 163 23.44 -5.27 0.01
C ARG A 163 22.57 -4.34 0.87
N PRO A 164 22.83 -4.27 2.18
CA PRO A 164 22.18 -3.31 3.07
C PRO A 164 22.32 -1.86 2.57
N PHE A 165 21.23 -1.09 2.63
CA PHE A 165 21.24 0.33 2.24
C PHE A 165 22.28 1.14 3.02
N GLY A 166 22.54 0.78 4.29
CA GLY A 166 23.58 1.44 5.10
C GLY A 166 24.97 1.39 4.50
N GLU A 167 25.34 0.30 3.79
CA GLU A 167 26.62 0.22 3.07
C GLU A 167 26.65 1.19 1.88
N PHE A 168 25.57 1.24 1.10
CA PHE A 168 25.41 2.18 -0.01
C PHE A 168 25.49 3.64 0.46
N VAL A 169 24.88 3.96 1.59
CA VAL A 169 24.97 5.28 2.23
C VAL A 169 26.41 5.67 2.57
N GLN A 170 27.18 4.72 3.08
CA GLN A 170 28.60 4.96 3.42
C GLN A 170 29.45 5.16 2.16
N GLU A 171 29.30 4.28 1.16
CA GLU A 171 30.04 4.34 -0.10
C GLU A 171 29.82 5.64 -0.86
N HIS A 172 28.58 6.18 -0.82
CA HIS A 172 28.21 7.38 -1.55
C HIS A 172 28.13 8.65 -0.68
N SER A 173 28.54 8.58 0.59
CA SER A 173 28.51 9.71 1.54
C SER A 173 27.12 10.34 1.69
N LEU A 174 26.08 9.51 1.80
CA LEU A 174 24.68 9.91 1.82
C LEU A 174 24.09 10.08 3.25
N GLN A 175 24.92 10.21 4.29
CA GLN A 175 24.44 10.31 5.68
C GLN A 175 23.43 11.46 5.86
N GLY A 176 23.66 12.59 5.15
CA GLY A 176 22.78 13.76 5.23
C GLY A 176 21.38 13.56 4.62
N VAL A 177 21.16 12.51 3.79
CA VAL A 177 19.85 12.24 3.18
C VAL A 177 18.98 11.27 4.01
N LEU A 178 19.53 10.65 5.04
CA LEU A 178 18.90 9.53 5.74
C LEU A 178 17.54 9.87 6.34
N GLN A 179 17.40 11.02 7.00
CA GLN A 179 16.11 11.43 7.60
C GLN A 179 15.06 11.70 6.53
N PHE A 180 15.48 12.29 5.39
CA PHE A 180 14.60 12.46 4.23
C PHE A 180 14.14 11.10 3.68
N VAL A 181 15.05 10.18 3.42
CA VAL A 181 14.72 8.83 2.91
C VAL A 181 13.80 8.10 3.89
N GLN A 182 14.09 8.13 5.20
CA GLN A 182 13.26 7.50 6.23
C GLN A 182 11.80 7.98 6.17
N THR A 183 11.57 9.27 5.96
CA THR A 183 10.21 9.85 5.86
C THR A 183 9.36 9.18 4.77
N TRP A 184 10.00 8.72 3.69
CA TRP A 184 9.33 8.11 2.55
C TRP A 184 9.40 6.58 2.54
N THR A 185 10.26 6.00 3.39
CA THR A 185 10.50 4.55 3.41
C THR A 185 10.14 3.88 4.73
N GLU A 186 9.34 4.53 5.57
CA GLU A 186 8.92 3.99 6.87
C GLU A 186 8.48 2.51 6.83
N PRO A 187 7.71 2.05 5.81
CA PRO A 187 7.22 0.67 5.80
C PRO A 187 8.32 -0.39 5.71
N VAL A 188 9.54 -0.05 5.26
CA VAL A 188 10.63 -1.03 5.15
C VAL A 188 11.21 -1.43 6.51
N GLY A 189 10.94 -0.63 7.57
CA GLY A 189 11.42 -0.90 8.91
C GLY A 189 12.83 -0.35 9.16
N ASN A 190 13.80 -1.21 9.47
CA ASN A 190 15.20 -0.79 9.60
C ASN A 190 15.79 -0.52 8.22
N VAL A 191 15.70 0.73 7.78
CA VAL A 191 16.10 1.14 6.43
C VAL A 191 17.58 0.84 6.15
N LEU A 192 18.45 0.96 7.15
CA LEU A 192 19.89 0.73 6.97
C LEU A 192 20.26 -0.73 6.72
N GLU A 193 19.48 -1.67 7.29
CA GLU A 193 19.67 -3.11 7.11
C GLU A 193 18.85 -3.69 5.95
N THR A 194 17.92 -2.89 5.41
CA THR A 194 17.09 -3.31 4.27
C THR A 194 17.94 -3.32 2.99
N PRO A 195 17.86 -4.38 2.15
CA PRO A 195 18.51 -4.37 0.85
C PRO A 195 18.15 -3.14 0.02
N LEU A 196 19.15 -2.54 -0.64
CA LEU A 196 19.00 -1.32 -1.45
C LEU A 196 17.81 -1.43 -2.42
N LEU A 197 17.61 -2.59 -3.04
CA LEU A 197 16.47 -2.85 -3.93
C LEU A 197 15.12 -2.43 -3.31
N TYR A 198 14.88 -2.82 -2.08
CA TYR A 198 13.58 -2.56 -1.43
C TYR A 198 13.45 -1.13 -0.91
N VAL A 199 14.56 -0.48 -0.59
CA VAL A 199 14.56 0.96 -0.28
C VAL A 199 14.24 1.77 -1.53
N ILE A 200 14.87 1.47 -2.67
CA ILE A 200 14.57 2.10 -3.97
C ILE A 200 13.11 1.87 -4.35
N GLN A 201 12.59 0.66 -4.18
CA GLN A 201 11.20 0.36 -4.56
C GLN A 201 10.19 1.00 -3.63
N CYS A 202 10.52 1.18 -2.35
CA CYS A 202 9.64 1.91 -1.44
C CYS A 202 9.57 3.41 -1.77
N PHE A 203 10.71 4.01 -2.17
CA PHE A 203 10.77 5.39 -2.65
C PHE A 203 11.60 5.44 -3.93
N SER A 204 10.97 5.11 -5.05
CA SER A 204 11.61 4.94 -6.36
C SER A 204 11.96 6.27 -7.04
N LEU A 205 12.74 6.18 -8.12
CA LEU A 205 13.20 7.35 -8.88
C LEU A 205 12.03 8.24 -9.35
N SER A 206 10.95 7.65 -9.83
CA SER A 206 9.79 8.41 -10.34
C SER A 206 9.05 9.21 -9.25
N PRO A 207 8.75 8.68 -8.05
CA PRO A 207 8.26 9.49 -6.93
C PRO A 207 9.20 10.60 -6.49
N ILE A 208 10.52 10.38 -6.47
CA ILE A 208 11.51 11.41 -6.12
C ILE A 208 11.48 12.54 -7.16
N ASP A 209 11.48 12.19 -8.44
CA ASP A 209 11.36 13.15 -9.53
C ASP A 209 10.03 13.91 -9.48
N GLY A 210 8.94 13.20 -9.14
CA GLY A 210 7.62 13.78 -8.89
C GLY A 210 7.64 14.79 -7.74
N PHE A 211 8.28 14.47 -6.63
CA PHE A 211 8.46 15.37 -5.50
C PHE A 211 9.20 16.66 -5.90
N LEU A 212 10.30 16.52 -6.65
CA LEU A 212 11.15 17.64 -7.04
C LEU A 212 10.51 18.57 -8.10
N ARG A 213 9.72 18.01 -9.03
CA ARG A 213 9.36 18.74 -10.27
C ARG A 213 7.88 19.06 -10.45
N VAL A 214 6.98 18.18 -10.01
CA VAL A 214 5.56 18.30 -10.38
C VAL A 214 4.63 18.62 -9.22
N GLY A 215 5.10 18.42 -7.98
CA GLY A 215 4.27 18.59 -6.79
C GLY A 215 3.11 17.60 -6.70
N GLY A 216 2.17 17.87 -5.83
CA GLY A 216 1.02 17.02 -5.55
C GLY A 216 -0.32 17.66 -5.84
N ILE A 217 -1.33 16.82 -6.06
CA ILE A 217 -2.74 17.20 -6.13
C ILE A 217 -3.57 16.32 -5.20
N VAL A 218 -4.68 16.85 -4.74
CA VAL A 218 -5.65 16.12 -3.91
C VAL A 218 -7.07 16.35 -4.42
N PRO A 219 -7.97 15.37 -4.29
CA PRO A 219 -9.39 15.59 -4.48
C PRO A 219 -9.89 16.68 -3.54
N SER A 220 -10.73 17.60 -4.04
CA SER A 220 -11.15 18.79 -3.27
C SER A 220 -11.87 18.46 -1.96
N ASN A 221 -12.50 17.30 -1.86
CA ASN A 221 -13.25 16.85 -0.68
C ASN A 221 -12.65 15.58 -0.04
N GLY A 222 -11.34 15.36 -0.19
CA GLY A 222 -10.62 14.24 0.38
C GLY A 222 -10.54 13.01 -0.52
N THR A 223 -9.59 12.13 -0.20
CA THR A 223 -9.33 10.90 -0.99
C THR A 223 -10.48 9.90 -0.90
N HIS A 224 -11.22 9.87 0.20
CA HIS A 224 -12.42 9.02 0.31
C HIS A 224 -13.49 9.43 -0.71
N GLU A 225 -13.69 10.74 -0.96
CA GLU A 225 -14.66 11.22 -1.95
C GLU A 225 -14.25 10.82 -3.37
N LEU A 226 -12.96 10.77 -3.70
CA LEU A 226 -12.47 10.21 -4.96
C LEU A 226 -13.10 8.83 -5.21
N PHE A 227 -12.97 7.92 -4.24
CA PHE A 227 -13.44 6.55 -4.40
C PHE A 227 -14.97 6.42 -4.34
N ARG A 228 -15.66 7.35 -3.68
CA ARG A 228 -17.13 7.48 -3.81
C ARG A 228 -17.56 7.85 -5.24
N ILE A 229 -16.81 8.73 -5.90
CA ILE A 229 -17.04 9.09 -7.29
C ILE A 229 -16.74 7.90 -8.21
N VAL A 230 -15.63 7.20 -7.99
CA VAL A 230 -15.30 5.96 -8.72
C VAL A 230 -16.40 4.93 -8.57
N ALA A 231 -16.93 4.71 -7.38
CA ALA A 231 -18.02 3.76 -7.14
C ALA A 231 -19.30 4.13 -7.93
N ARG A 232 -19.59 5.43 -8.06
CA ARG A 232 -20.70 5.91 -8.91
C ARG A 232 -20.43 5.67 -10.39
N TYR A 233 -19.19 5.90 -10.84
CA TYR A 233 -18.77 5.67 -12.22
C TYR A 233 -18.85 4.18 -12.61
N ILE A 234 -18.37 3.29 -11.74
CA ILE A 234 -18.46 1.82 -11.91
C ILE A 234 -19.93 1.36 -11.88
N GLY A 235 -20.74 1.99 -11.06
CA GLY A 235 -22.16 1.62 -10.80
C GLY A 235 -22.29 0.62 -9.66
N LYS A 236 -23.14 0.95 -8.67
CA LYS A 236 -23.30 0.18 -7.42
C LYS A 236 -23.61 -1.31 -7.62
N ARG A 237 -24.36 -1.67 -8.66
CA ARG A 237 -24.69 -3.08 -8.98
C ARG A 237 -23.49 -3.94 -9.39
N ASN A 238 -22.40 -3.30 -9.77
CA ASN A 238 -21.17 -3.95 -10.20
C ASN A 238 -20.17 -4.15 -9.04
N ILE A 239 -20.55 -3.76 -7.82
CA ILE A 239 -19.69 -3.84 -6.64
C ILE A 239 -20.36 -4.66 -5.56
N LEU A 240 -19.68 -5.70 -5.12
CA LEU A 240 -20.05 -6.55 -3.97
C LEU A 240 -19.26 -6.07 -2.76
N TYR A 241 -19.88 -5.19 -1.97
CA TYR A 241 -19.31 -4.69 -0.73
C TYR A 241 -19.44 -5.69 0.42
N ASN A 242 -18.65 -5.51 1.48
CA ASN A 242 -18.62 -6.39 2.65
C ASN A 242 -18.48 -7.87 2.26
N SER A 243 -17.73 -8.14 1.19
CA SER A 243 -17.73 -9.44 0.53
C SER A 243 -16.30 -9.93 0.26
N ARG A 244 -16.10 -11.24 0.35
CA ARG A 244 -14.81 -11.89 0.08
C ARG A 244 -15.00 -13.12 -0.80
N ALA A 245 -14.04 -13.38 -1.70
CA ALA A 245 -13.96 -14.65 -2.39
C ALA A 245 -13.43 -15.72 -1.41
N THR A 246 -14.26 -16.69 -1.10
CA THR A 246 -13.94 -17.80 -0.17
C THR A 246 -13.50 -19.07 -0.90
N ALA A 247 -13.78 -19.18 -2.20
CA ALA A 247 -13.25 -20.24 -3.05
C ALA A 247 -13.13 -19.77 -4.50
N ALA A 248 -12.13 -20.30 -5.19
CA ALA A 248 -11.92 -20.06 -6.61
C ALA A 248 -11.55 -21.33 -7.36
N SER A 249 -12.21 -21.56 -8.50
CA SER A 249 -11.81 -22.56 -9.50
C SER A 249 -11.46 -21.81 -10.78
N ARG A 250 -10.22 -21.97 -11.25
CA ARG A 250 -9.64 -21.21 -12.34
C ARG A 250 -8.95 -22.16 -13.33
N ASP A 251 -9.11 -21.89 -14.61
CA ASP A 251 -8.42 -22.59 -15.70
C ASP A 251 -8.19 -21.65 -16.89
N SER A 252 -7.78 -22.19 -18.03
CA SER A 252 -7.54 -21.40 -19.25
C SER A 252 -8.81 -20.85 -19.90
N THR A 253 -9.99 -21.27 -19.47
CA THR A 253 -11.29 -20.87 -20.06
C THR A 253 -12.00 -19.79 -19.25
N GLY A 254 -11.58 -19.57 -18.00
CA GLY A 254 -12.14 -18.56 -17.11
C GLY A 254 -12.07 -18.94 -15.64
N VAL A 255 -12.87 -18.24 -14.85
CA VAL A 255 -12.87 -18.36 -13.39
C VAL A 255 -14.28 -18.48 -12.83
N ASN A 256 -14.45 -19.31 -11.81
CA ASN A 256 -15.66 -19.39 -11.00
C ASN A 256 -15.27 -19.11 -9.56
N LEU A 257 -15.91 -18.12 -8.95
CA LEU A 257 -15.66 -17.68 -7.59
C LEU A 257 -16.90 -17.90 -6.73
N LEU A 258 -16.70 -18.35 -5.53
CA LEU A 258 -17.69 -18.27 -4.47
C LEU A 258 -17.38 -17.03 -3.64
N VAL A 259 -18.30 -16.08 -3.63
CA VAL A 259 -18.18 -14.82 -2.90
C VAL A 259 -19.18 -14.84 -1.76
N GLU A 260 -18.72 -14.59 -0.54
CA GLU A 260 -19.53 -14.55 0.67
C GLU A 260 -19.53 -13.14 1.25
N ASP A 261 -20.72 -12.63 1.60
CA ASP A 261 -20.87 -11.34 2.26
C ASP A 261 -20.82 -11.48 3.79
N ALA A 262 -20.87 -10.34 4.50
CA ALA A 262 -20.81 -10.29 5.96
C ALA A 262 -21.96 -11.04 6.67
N ASP A 263 -23.09 -11.25 5.99
CA ASP A 263 -24.25 -12.00 6.50
C ASP A 263 -24.12 -13.50 6.19
N GLY A 264 -23.02 -13.95 5.57
CA GLY A 264 -22.81 -15.33 5.16
C GLY A 264 -23.57 -15.74 3.89
N MET A 265 -24.16 -14.77 3.18
CA MET A 265 -24.88 -15.04 1.93
C MET A 265 -23.89 -15.21 0.79
N GLN A 266 -24.07 -16.25 0.00
CA GLN A 266 -23.16 -16.62 -1.08
C GLN A 266 -23.67 -16.19 -2.45
N THR A 267 -22.75 -15.69 -3.28
CA THR A 267 -22.95 -15.33 -4.68
C THR A 267 -21.91 -16.04 -5.53
N VAL A 268 -22.30 -16.67 -6.62
CA VAL A 268 -21.37 -17.23 -7.61
C VAL A 268 -21.04 -16.15 -8.62
N VAL A 269 -19.74 -15.88 -8.82
CA VAL A 269 -19.27 -14.98 -9.86
C VAL A 269 -18.53 -15.80 -10.92
N ARG A 270 -19.01 -15.78 -12.16
CA ARG A 270 -18.34 -16.36 -13.31
C ARG A 270 -17.75 -15.24 -14.16
N ALA A 271 -16.45 -15.28 -14.39
CA ALA A 271 -15.77 -14.29 -15.20
C ALA A 271 -14.84 -14.95 -16.23
N LYS A 272 -14.63 -14.28 -17.36
CA LYS A 272 -13.63 -14.72 -18.35
C LYS A 272 -12.22 -14.53 -17.85
N GLN A 273 -12.00 -13.46 -17.05
CA GLN A 273 -10.71 -13.08 -16.51
C GLN A 273 -10.86 -12.61 -15.06
N LEU A 274 -9.85 -12.90 -14.24
CA LEU A 274 -9.74 -12.48 -12.84
C LEU A 274 -8.57 -11.52 -12.69
N LEU A 275 -8.79 -10.40 -12.00
CA LEU A 275 -7.74 -9.48 -11.57
C LEU A 275 -7.68 -9.45 -10.03
N ILE A 276 -6.56 -9.88 -9.46
CA ILE A 276 -6.28 -9.80 -8.02
C ILE A 276 -5.44 -8.56 -7.74
N THR A 277 -5.90 -7.69 -6.83
CA THR A 277 -5.30 -6.37 -6.57
C THR A 277 -4.79 -6.20 -5.15
N PHE A 278 -4.87 -7.24 -4.34
CA PHE A 278 -4.27 -7.31 -3.00
C PHE A 278 -3.01 -8.21 -3.03
N PRO A 279 -2.13 -8.12 -2.03
CA PRO A 279 -0.95 -8.97 -1.95
C PRO A 279 -1.30 -10.46 -1.99
N PRO A 280 -0.75 -11.23 -2.95
CA PRO A 280 -1.07 -12.64 -3.11
C PRO A 280 -0.27 -13.54 -2.14
N ILE A 281 -0.21 -13.16 -0.86
CA ILE A 281 0.33 -14.04 0.17
C ILE A 281 -0.62 -15.20 0.40
N LEU A 282 -0.10 -16.37 0.78
CA LEU A 282 -0.89 -17.59 0.89
C LEU A 282 -2.14 -17.46 1.77
N PRO A 283 -2.10 -16.75 2.93
CA PRO A 283 -3.32 -16.54 3.74
C PRO A 283 -4.44 -15.77 3.02
N ASN A 284 -4.07 -14.86 2.10
CA ASN A 284 -5.06 -14.09 1.33
C ASN A 284 -5.67 -14.89 0.17
N LEU A 285 -5.08 -16.03 -0.17
CA LEU A 285 -5.48 -16.93 -1.27
C LEU A 285 -6.02 -18.26 -0.73
N ASP A 286 -6.39 -18.33 0.53
CA ASP A 286 -7.03 -19.53 1.08
C ASP A 286 -8.35 -19.81 0.34
N GLY A 287 -8.62 -21.10 0.05
CA GLY A 287 -9.74 -21.51 -0.79
C GLY A 287 -9.52 -21.39 -2.31
N PHE A 288 -8.41 -20.78 -2.77
CA PHE A 288 -8.07 -20.75 -4.19
C PHE A 288 -7.37 -22.06 -4.61
N ASN A 289 -7.72 -22.56 -5.80
CA ASN A 289 -7.10 -23.76 -6.35
C ASN A 289 -5.69 -23.49 -6.93
N LEU A 290 -4.79 -22.95 -6.09
CA LEU A 290 -3.41 -22.68 -6.49
C LEU A 290 -2.70 -23.95 -6.96
N ASP A 291 -1.95 -23.83 -8.06
CA ASP A 291 -1.04 -24.89 -8.51
C ASP A 291 0.36 -24.76 -7.90
N GLU A 292 1.31 -25.57 -8.36
CA GLU A 292 2.66 -25.60 -7.81
C GLU A 292 3.45 -24.35 -8.16
N ASP A 293 3.27 -23.80 -9.39
CA ASP A 293 3.95 -22.60 -9.83
C ASP A 293 3.54 -21.39 -8.98
N GLU A 294 2.22 -21.18 -8.79
CA GLU A 294 1.69 -20.12 -7.94
C GLU A 294 2.16 -20.26 -6.48
N ARG A 295 2.07 -21.49 -5.91
CA ARG A 295 2.51 -21.75 -4.54
C ARG A 295 3.99 -21.52 -4.35
N SER A 296 4.82 -21.95 -5.31
CA SER A 296 6.28 -21.79 -5.25
C SER A 296 6.73 -20.32 -5.22
N VAL A 297 5.95 -19.44 -5.87
CA VAL A 297 6.20 -18.01 -5.90
C VAL A 297 5.63 -17.34 -4.64
N PHE A 298 4.33 -17.51 -4.38
CA PHE A 298 3.66 -16.75 -3.32
C PHE A 298 4.10 -17.13 -1.91
N SER A 299 4.56 -18.36 -1.69
CA SER A 299 5.09 -18.80 -0.40
C SER A 299 6.39 -18.11 0.05
N LYS A 300 7.08 -17.46 -0.90
CA LYS A 300 8.35 -16.76 -0.61
C LYS A 300 8.15 -15.33 -0.12
N LEU A 301 6.97 -14.76 -0.35
CA LEU A 301 6.64 -13.39 0.05
C LEU A 301 6.67 -13.23 1.57
N LYS A 302 7.45 -12.27 2.02
CA LYS A 302 7.52 -11.77 3.39
C LYS A 302 7.01 -10.35 3.43
N HIS A 303 6.64 -9.87 4.61
CA HIS A 303 6.14 -8.51 4.78
C HIS A 303 6.41 -7.98 6.18
N ASN A 304 6.33 -6.66 6.33
CA ASN A 304 6.25 -5.97 7.62
C ASN A 304 4.79 -5.66 7.96
N SER A 305 4.54 -5.33 9.23
CA SER A 305 3.29 -4.73 9.66
C SER A 305 3.40 -3.20 9.53
N PHE A 306 2.37 -2.58 8.97
CA PHE A 306 2.34 -1.13 8.79
C PHE A 306 0.93 -0.60 9.05
N TYR A 307 0.85 0.34 9.97
CA TYR A 307 -0.35 1.07 10.29
C TYR A 307 -0.20 2.45 9.66
N GLY A 308 -0.70 2.60 8.44
CA GLY A 308 -0.47 3.75 7.57
C GLY A 308 -1.13 5.04 8.02
N GLY A 309 -1.97 4.98 9.04
CA GLY A 309 -2.54 6.16 9.67
C GLY A 309 -3.20 5.85 11.00
N LEU A 310 -2.71 6.50 12.05
CA LEU A 310 -3.41 6.61 13.31
C LEU A 310 -3.65 8.08 13.59
N VAL A 311 -4.85 8.40 14.05
CA VAL A 311 -5.22 9.76 14.46
C VAL A 311 -5.42 9.77 15.97
N VAL A 312 -4.69 10.65 16.63
CA VAL A 312 -4.81 10.87 18.06
C VAL A 312 -5.32 12.28 18.34
N ALA A 313 -6.28 12.36 19.26
CA ALA A 313 -6.84 13.60 19.79
C ALA A 313 -6.44 13.79 21.26
N ASN A 314 -6.61 15.00 21.77
CA ASN A 314 -6.33 15.37 23.15
C ASN A 314 -4.88 15.13 23.57
N THR A 315 -3.94 15.36 22.67
CA THR A 315 -2.51 15.34 23.01
C THR A 315 -2.13 16.66 23.70
N SER A 316 -1.08 16.62 24.51
CA SER A 316 -0.47 17.84 25.09
C SER A 316 0.47 18.55 24.10
N ILE A 317 0.60 18.04 22.87
CA ILE A 317 1.42 18.63 21.81
C ILE A 317 0.68 19.86 21.29
N PRO A 318 1.32 21.05 21.27
CA PRO A 318 0.67 22.25 20.75
C PRO A 318 0.34 22.15 19.26
N ASP A 319 -0.74 22.80 18.86
CA ASP A 319 -1.10 22.96 17.44
C ASP A 319 0.05 23.61 16.64
N GLY A 320 0.22 23.16 15.40
CA GLY A 320 1.27 23.67 14.52
C GLY A 320 2.66 23.11 14.82
N ILE A 321 2.77 22.02 15.58
CA ILE A 321 4.03 21.32 15.82
C ILE A 321 3.96 19.92 15.24
N ASN A 322 4.93 19.58 14.40
CA ASN A 322 5.22 18.22 13.98
C ASN A 322 6.36 17.66 14.83
N LEU A 323 6.21 16.43 15.32
CA LEU A 323 7.28 15.74 16.04
C LEU A 323 7.95 14.73 15.12
N VAL A 324 9.27 14.68 15.16
CA VAL A 324 10.07 13.66 14.46
C VAL A 324 10.83 12.84 15.50
N ASN A 325 10.69 11.52 15.39
CA ASN A 325 11.35 10.56 16.26
C ASN A 325 12.80 10.34 15.83
N LEU A 326 13.72 10.71 16.69
CA LEU A 326 15.16 10.47 16.48
C LEU A 326 15.75 9.79 17.71
N ASN A 327 16.55 8.75 17.51
CA ASN A 327 17.33 8.12 18.57
C ASN A 327 18.82 8.40 18.37
N PRO A 328 19.44 9.30 19.13
CA PRO A 328 20.87 9.68 18.97
C PRO A 328 21.84 8.50 19.13
N ASN A 329 21.43 7.41 19.76
CA ASN A 329 22.25 6.21 19.92
C ASN A 329 22.35 5.37 18.64
N ASN A 330 21.46 5.59 17.67
CA ASN A 330 21.43 4.86 16.41
C ASN A 330 22.11 5.64 15.30
N GLN A 331 23.36 5.32 15.03
CA GLN A 331 24.15 5.98 14.00
C GLN A 331 24.36 5.07 12.80
N PRO A 332 24.41 5.63 11.57
CA PRO A 332 24.22 7.04 11.22
C PRO A 332 22.76 7.46 11.14
N GLY A 333 22.49 8.77 11.22
CA GLY A 333 21.20 9.40 10.96
C GLY A 333 20.21 9.45 12.13
N SER A 334 20.56 8.84 13.27
CA SER A 334 19.72 8.82 14.49
C SER A 334 18.31 8.23 14.26
N LEU A 335 18.16 7.27 13.34
CA LEU A 335 16.87 6.70 12.97
C LEU A 335 16.33 5.73 14.04
N PRO A 336 15.02 5.73 14.31
CA PRO A 336 14.43 4.74 15.21
C PRO A 336 14.46 3.33 14.60
N LEU A 337 14.48 2.30 15.46
CA LEU A 337 14.42 0.89 15.05
C LEU A 337 13.02 0.31 15.29
N PRO A 338 12.54 -0.61 14.41
CA PRO A 338 11.21 -1.22 14.56
C PRO A 338 11.04 -1.99 15.90
N PRO A 339 9.86 -1.88 16.52
CA PRO A 339 8.70 -1.11 16.09
C PRO A 339 8.82 0.38 16.45
N PHE A 340 8.41 1.26 15.56
CA PHE A 340 8.50 2.71 15.79
C PHE A 340 7.33 3.51 15.20
N LEU A 341 7.08 4.68 15.80
CA LEU A 341 6.50 5.83 15.12
C LEU A 341 7.65 6.70 14.63
N TYR A 342 7.60 7.15 13.36
CA TYR A 342 8.64 8.07 12.87
C TYR A 342 8.27 9.54 13.12
N ALA A 343 7.02 9.89 12.92
CA ALA A 343 6.56 11.26 13.11
C ALA A 343 5.14 11.32 13.70
N LEU A 344 4.84 12.41 14.40
CA LEU A 344 3.49 12.85 14.75
C LEU A 344 3.24 14.19 14.05
N ASP A 345 2.42 14.16 13.01
CA ASP A 345 2.14 15.32 12.18
C ASP A 345 0.88 16.05 12.65
N TYR A 346 0.95 17.37 12.79
CA TYR A 346 -0.22 18.21 12.97
C TYR A 346 -1.14 18.12 11.75
N THR A 347 -2.43 17.89 11.97
CA THR A 347 -3.40 17.67 10.89
C THR A 347 -3.94 18.96 10.26
N GLY A 348 -3.66 20.12 10.86
CA GLY A 348 -4.30 21.40 10.52
C GLY A 348 -5.62 21.63 11.27
N ILE A 349 -6.07 20.66 12.05
CA ILE A 349 -7.26 20.76 12.91
C ILE A 349 -6.80 20.71 14.36
N SER A 350 -7.22 21.71 15.15
CA SER A 350 -6.80 21.88 16.53
C SER A 350 -7.02 20.61 17.36
N GLY A 351 -6.00 20.22 18.09
CA GLY A 351 -6.01 19.08 19.00
C GLY A 351 -5.87 17.72 18.32
N TYR A 352 -5.63 17.66 16.99
CA TYR A 352 -5.49 16.39 16.25
C TYR A 352 -4.10 16.26 15.64
N HIS A 353 -3.46 15.13 15.92
CA HIS A 353 -2.21 14.70 15.27
C HIS A 353 -2.41 13.34 14.61
N ARG A 354 -1.64 13.08 13.56
CA ARG A 354 -1.63 11.78 12.87
C ARG A 354 -0.22 11.21 12.86
N THR A 355 -0.14 9.89 12.81
CA THR A 355 1.13 9.17 12.73
C THR A 355 1.01 7.92 11.88
N ARG A 356 2.16 7.36 11.53
CA ARG A 356 2.33 6.04 10.93
C ARG A 356 3.22 5.22 11.83
N ILE A 357 2.92 3.92 11.90
CA ILE A 357 3.66 2.99 12.77
C ILE A 357 4.14 1.82 11.93
N THR A 358 5.43 1.55 12.02
CA THR A 358 6.06 0.38 11.42
C THR A 358 6.38 -0.64 12.48
N GLY A 359 5.92 -1.86 12.26
CA GLY A 359 6.24 -3.03 13.09
C GLY A 359 6.88 -4.14 12.28
N VAL A 360 7.52 -5.07 12.98
CA VAL A 360 7.97 -6.33 12.38
C VAL A 360 6.77 -7.23 12.03
N ALA A 361 7.00 -8.31 11.32
CA ALA A 361 5.97 -9.32 11.07
C ALA A 361 5.28 -9.71 12.39
N HIS A 362 3.94 -9.85 12.35
CA HIS A 362 3.10 -10.18 13.52
C HIS A 362 2.89 -9.05 14.56
N PHE A 363 3.41 -7.84 14.33
CA PHE A 363 3.06 -6.68 15.14
C PHE A 363 1.58 -6.34 14.91
N THR A 364 0.79 -6.32 15.98
CA THR A 364 -0.67 -6.22 15.93
C THR A 364 -1.16 -4.79 16.05
N GLU A 365 -2.44 -4.55 15.73
CA GLU A 365 -3.10 -3.27 15.97
C GLU A 365 -3.04 -2.87 17.46
N MET A 366 -3.20 -3.82 18.36
CA MET A 366 -3.12 -3.55 19.79
C MET A 366 -1.72 -3.10 20.20
N ASP A 367 -0.67 -3.66 19.57
CA ASP A 367 0.71 -3.25 19.82
C ASP A 367 0.94 -1.83 19.28
N ALA A 368 0.40 -1.50 18.11
CA ALA A 368 0.49 -0.15 17.55
C ALA A 368 -0.18 0.90 18.45
N ARG A 369 -1.36 0.59 18.99
CA ARG A 369 -2.05 1.46 19.95
C ARG A 369 -1.24 1.64 21.24
N ARG A 370 -0.67 0.55 21.80
CA ARG A 370 0.17 0.61 22.99
C ARG A 370 1.44 1.43 22.76
N LEU A 371 2.07 1.26 21.60
CA LEU A 371 3.29 2.00 21.24
C LEU A 371 3.00 3.50 21.22
N LEU A 372 1.99 3.96 20.47
CA LEU A 372 1.62 5.37 20.39
C LEU A 372 1.32 5.98 21.76
N LEU A 373 0.45 5.33 22.54
CA LEU A 373 0.08 5.86 23.87
C LEU A 373 1.26 5.81 24.85
N GLY A 374 2.15 4.82 24.72
CA GLY A 374 3.38 4.72 25.50
C GLY A 374 4.37 5.84 25.18
N ASP A 375 4.54 6.17 23.91
CA ASP A 375 5.42 7.25 23.46
C ASP A 375 4.92 8.61 23.97
N LEU A 376 3.63 8.88 23.87
CA LEU A 376 3.02 10.11 24.39
C LEU A 376 3.19 10.23 25.92
N ARG A 377 3.02 9.12 26.66
CA ARG A 377 3.22 9.10 28.11
C ARG A 377 4.67 9.39 28.48
N ARG A 378 5.66 8.83 27.78
CA ARG A 378 7.08 9.12 28.01
C ARG A 378 7.41 10.60 27.80
N MET A 379 6.82 11.25 26.79
CA MET A 379 6.99 12.70 26.57
C MET A 379 6.39 13.53 27.72
N GLU A 380 5.27 13.10 28.29
CA GLU A 380 4.66 13.71 29.45
C GLU A 380 5.54 13.53 30.70
N GLU A 381 5.99 12.30 30.97
CA GLU A 381 6.87 11.96 32.13
C GLU A 381 8.21 12.69 32.07
N ALA A 382 8.77 12.86 30.85
CA ALA A 382 9.98 13.65 30.62
C ALA A 382 9.76 15.18 30.76
N GLY A 383 8.50 15.61 30.87
CA GLY A 383 8.16 17.04 30.94
C GLY A 383 8.30 17.78 29.62
N THR A 384 8.46 17.05 28.51
CA THR A 384 8.60 17.64 27.17
C THR A 384 7.28 18.26 26.71
N PHE A 385 6.17 17.57 26.93
CA PHE A 385 4.81 18.03 26.67
C PHE A 385 3.91 17.68 27.87
N PRO A 386 4.02 18.43 28.98
CA PRO A 386 3.20 18.18 30.17
C PRO A 386 1.73 18.50 29.88
N GLY A 387 0.83 17.60 30.23
CA GLY A 387 -0.61 17.77 30.00
C GLY A 387 -1.44 16.92 30.93
N ALA A 388 -2.70 17.32 31.11
CA ALA A 388 -3.65 16.65 31.99
C ALA A 388 -4.73 15.87 31.21
N GLN A 389 -4.63 15.79 29.88
CA GLN A 389 -5.65 15.13 29.06
C GLN A 389 -5.13 13.74 28.64
N GLU A 390 -6.01 12.75 28.73
CA GLU A 390 -5.73 11.40 28.23
C GLU A 390 -5.83 11.38 26.69
N PRO A 391 -4.75 11.04 25.97
CA PRO A 391 -4.78 10.93 24.51
C PRO A 391 -5.78 9.87 24.05
N THR A 392 -6.53 10.16 23.01
CA THR A 392 -7.54 9.23 22.45
C THR A 392 -7.25 8.92 20.98
N ILE A 393 -7.08 7.65 20.64
CA ILE A 393 -6.96 7.21 19.25
C ILE A 393 -8.36 7.17 18.63
N VAL A 394 -8.63 8.09 17.70
CA VAL A 394 -9.96 8.29 17.09
C VAL A 394 -10.10 7.61 15.73
N ALA A 395 -9.01 7.30 15.07
CA ALA A 395 -9.01 6.55 13.81
C ALA A 395 -7.72 5.72 13.68
N LEU A 396 -7.82 4.60 12.96
CA LEU A 396 -6.70 3.72 12.67
C LEU A 396 -6.90 3.07 11.29
N ALA A 397 -5.86 3.11 10.45
CA ALA A 397 -5.81 2.45 9.16
C ALA A 397 -4.73 1.37 9.16
N ASN A 398 -5.12 0.12 9.01
CA ASN A 398 -4.21 -1.02 8.91
C ASN A 398 -3.84 -1.29 7.44
N HIS A 399 -2.58 -1.07 7.09
CA HIS A 399 -2.03 -1.31 5.76
C HIS A 399 -1.18 -2.59 5.68
N THR A 400 -1.28 -3.46 6.69
CA THR A 400 -0.61 -4.77 6.70
C THR A 400 -1.32 -5.74 5.74
N PRO A 401 -0.57 -6.54 4.94
CA PRO A 401 0.88 -6.64 4.82
C PRO A 401 1.49 -5.48 4.02
N SER A 402 2.64 -4.98 4.40
CA SER A 402 3.35 -3.89 3.71
C SER A 402 4.83 -4.24 3.49
N SER A 403 5.50 -3.47 2.62
CA SER A 403 6.91 -3.70 2.28
C SER A 403 7.19 -5.17 1.92
N LEU A 404 6.44 -5.68 0.93
CA LEU A 404 6.59 -7.07 0.51
C LEU A 404 7.97 -7.29 -0.12
N HIS A 405 8.64 -8.34 0.33
CA HIS A 405 9.99 -8.66 -0.08
C HIS A 405 10.22 -10.18 -0.07
N VAL A 406 11.33 -10.60 -0.67
CA VAL A 406 11.83 -11.98 -0.61
C VAL A 406 13.30 -11.99 -0.20
N SER A 407 13.85 -13.16 0.03
CA SER A 407 15.30 -13.27 0.34
C SER A 407 16.17 -12.84 -0.85
N ASN A 408 17.39 -12.39 -0.58
CA ASN A 408 18.36 -12.07 -1.62
C ASN A 408 18.62 -13.27 -2.55
N GLU A 409 18.61 -14.49 -2.02
CA GLU A 409 18.76 -15.73 -2.80
C GLU A 409 17.60 -15.90 -3.80
N ASP A 410 16.36 -15.63 -3.36
CA ASP A 410 15.19 -15.67 -4.25
C ASP A 410 15.28 -14.60 -5.34
N VAL A 411 15.76 -13.40 -5.03
CA VAL A 411 15.98 -12.35 -6.04
C VAL A 411 16.99 -12.81 -7.07
N ARG A 412 18.17 -13.34 -6.65
CA ARG A 412 19.21 -13.89 -7.56
C ARG A 412 18.66 -15.04 -8.41
N SER A 413 17.77 -15.86 -7.85
CA SER A 413 17.13 -16.98 -8.55
C SER A 413 15.99 -16.57 -9.49
N GLY A 414 15.82 -15.27 -9.76
CA GLY A 414 14.87 -14.74 -10.72
C GLY A 414 13.41 -14.74 -10.21
N PHE A 415 13.21 -14.55 -8.91
CA PHE A 415 11.87 -14.49 -8.30
C PHE A 415 10.91 -13.55 -9.04
N TYR A 416 11.33 -12.31 -9.31
CA TYR A 416 10.45 -11.33 -9.96
C TYR A 416 10.08 -11.70 -11.39
N LYS A 417 10.95 -12.37 -12.14
CA LYS A 417 10.60 -12.92 -13.45
C LYS A 417 9.52 -13.98 -13.34
N LYS A 418 9.64 -14.89 -12.35
CA LYS A 418 8.64 -15.92 -12.10
C LYS A 418 7.31 -15.30 -11.65
N LEU A 419 7.36 -14.25 -10.80
CA LEU A 419 6.18 -13.53 -10.34
C LEU A 419 5.43 -12.89 -11.53
N TYR A 420 6.13 -12.19 -12.41
CA TYR A 420 5.53 -11.58 -13.58
C TYR A 420 5.06 -12.59 -14.64
N ALA A 421 5.70 -13.76 -14.72
CA ALA A 421 5.28 -14.83 -15.62
C ALA A 421 3.91 -15.44 -15.25
N LEU A 422 3.40 -15.19 -14.06
CA LEU A 422 2.06 -15.62 -13.64
C LEU A 422 0.94 -14.77 -14.27
N GLN A 423 1.25 -13.68 -14.98
CA GLN A 423 0.22 -12.84 -15.61
C GLN A 423 -0.51 -13.60 -16.73
N GLY A 424 -1.83 -13.78 -16.56
CA GLY A 424 -2.68 -14.56 -17.46
C GLY A 424 -2.72 -16.07 -17.21
N HIS A 425 -1.91 -16.55 -16.24
CA HIS A 425 -1.94 -17.95 -15.86
C HIS A 425 -3.31 -18.31 -15.29
N ARG A 426 -3.96 -19.34 -15.86
CA ARG A 426 -5.29 -19.80 -15.47
C ARG A 426 -6.32 -18.64 -15.43
N SER A 427 -6.31 -17.82 -16.48
CA SER A 427 -7.18 -16.64 -16.64
C SER A 427 -7.08 -15.61 -15.53
N THR A 428 -5.96 -15.60 -14.78
CA THR A 428 -5.75 -14.75 -13.60
C THR A 428 -4.61 -13.77 -13.84
N TYR A 429 -4.82 -12.53 -13.42
CA TYR A 429 -3.87 -11.43 -13.51
C TYR A 429 -3.71 -10.78 -12.15
N TYR A 430 -2.60 -10.10 -11.93
CA TYR A 430 -2.24 -9.54 -10.65
C TYR A 430 -1.73 -8.11 -10.80
N THR A 431 -2.10 -7.24 -9.87
CA THR A 431 -1.56 -5.89 -9.75
C THR A 431 -1.48 -5.48 -8.28
N GLY A 432 -0.99 -4.26 -8.02
CA GLY A 432 -0.81 -3.76 -6.67
C GLY A 432 0.66 -3.68 -6.26
N TYR A 433 0.91 -3.25 -5.05
CA TYR A 433 2.24 -2.92 -4.55
C TYR A 433 3.18 -4.13 -4.30
N THR A 434 2.71 -5.37 -4.53
CA THR A 434 3.59 -6.55 -4.65
C THR A 434 4.38 -6.54 -5.96
N PHE A 435 3.85 -5.87 -6.99
CA PHE A 435 4.38 -5.87 -8.35
C PHE A 435 5.03 -4.54 -8.74
N CYS A 436 4.80 -3.49 -7.96
CA CYS A 436 5.26 -2.14 -8.25
C CYS A 436 5.41 -1.36 -6.93
N THR A 437 6.07 -0.19 -6.98
CA THR A 437 6.12 0.73 -5.83
C THR A 437 4.71 1.13 -5.34
N ASP A 438 4.57 1.46 -4.06
CA ASP A 438 3.26 1.78 -3.43
C ASP A 438 2.81 3.25 -3.63
N TYR A 439 3.17 3.87 -4.75
CA TYR A 439 2.67 5.19 -5.12
C TYR A 439 1.57 5.08 -6.16
N SER A 440 0.40 5.63 -5.89
CA SER A 440 -0.80 5.47 -6.73
C SER A 440 -0.58 5.77 -8.22
N PRO A 441 0.11 6.84 -8.65
CA PRO A 441 0.32 7.10 -10.07
C PRO A 441 1.15 6.00 -10.75
N GLN A 442 2.19 5.48 -10.10
CA GLN A 442 3.02 4.39 -10.63
C GLN A 442 2.24 3.08 -10.64
N LEU A 443 1.49 2.81 -9.57
CA LEU A 443 0.58 1.66 -9.50
C LEU A 443 -0.47 1.71 -10.60
N TRP A 444 -1.02 2.88 -10.91
CA TRP A 444 -1.99 3.04 -11.99
C TRP A 444 -1.35 2.82 -13.37
N ASN A 445 -0.12 3.30 -13.59
CA ASN A 445 0.61 3.01 -14.83
C ASN A 445 0.86 1.49 -14.99
N TYR A 446 1.33 0.83 -13.94
CA TYR A 446 1.50 -0.61 -13.95
C TYR A 446 0.16 -1.33 -14.16
N THR A 447 -0.89 -0.93 -13.44
CA THR A 447 -2.23 -1.50 -13.59
C THR A 447 -2.78 -1.31 -14.99
N LEU A 448 -2.54 -0.15 -15.63
CA LEU A 448 -2.94 0.09 -17.01
C LEU A 448 -2.28 -0.89 -17.98
N SER A 449 -0.99 -1.19 -17.78
CA SER A 449 -0.29 -2.20 -18.59
C SER A 449 -0.90 -3.60 -18.44
N ILE A 450 -1.37 -3.95 -17.24
CA ILE A 450 -2.09 -5.21 -17.01
C ILE A 450 -3.47 -5.19 -17.67
N VAL A 451 -4.21 -4.08 -17.58
CA VAL A 451 -5.49 -3.89 -18.28
C VAL A 451 -5.30 -4.04 -19.81
N ASP A 452 -4.24 -3.46 -20.37
CA ASP A 452 -3.90 -3.58 -21.79
C ASP A 452 -3.55 -5.02 -22.18
N LEU A 453 -2.80 -5.73 -21.33
CA LEU A 453 -2.50 -7.15 -21.51
C LEU A 453 -3.78 -8.00 -21.50
N MET A 454 -4.70 -7.74 -20.56
CA MET A 454 -5.99 -8.43 -20.48
C MET A 454 -6.87 -8.15 -21.71
N ASP A 455 -6.89 -6.90 -22.19
CA ASP A 455 -7.64 -6.51 -23.39
C ASP A 455 -7.10 -7.20 -24.63
N SER A 456 -5.78 -7.32 -24.77
CA SER A 456 -5.13 -7.98 -25.92
C SER A 456 -5.50 -9.46 -26.05
N LYS A 457 -5.79 -10.14 -24.94
CA LYS A 457 -6.19 -11.56 -24.89
C LYS A 457 -7.69 -11.77 -25.20
N ARG A 458 -8.50 -10.70 -25.24
CA ARG A 458 -9.92 -10.77 -25.63
C ARG A 458 -10.13 -10.77 -27.13
N ARG A 459 -9.21 -10.13 -27.89
CA ARG A 459 -9.34 -10.05 -29.36
C ARG A 459 -9.07 -11.43 -29.97
N PRO A 460 -10.00 -11.96 -30.75
CA PRO A 460 -9.84 -13.27 -31.40
C PRO A 460 -8.68 -13.27 -32.40
#